data_8c104a7a632c47ce65ebe276df488222
#
_entry.id   8c104a7a632c47ce65ebe276df488222
#
_cell.length_a   1.000
_cell.length_b   1.000
_cell.length_c   1.000
_cell.angle_alpha   90.00
_cell.angle_beta   90.00
_cell.angle_gamma   90.00
#
_symmetry.space_group_name_H-M   'P 1'
#
loop_
_entity.id
_entity.type
_entity.pdbx_description
1 polymer ?
#
loop_
_entity_poly.entity_id
_entity_poly.type
_entity_poly.pdbx_seq_one_letter_code
_entity_poly.pdbx_strand_id
1 'polypeptide(L)'
;MLDYHTHTTHSWDGMSSMDEMCQSAIVKGVSEICFTEHLAVREGDPCYGWLDMDAYGKDIAKCRNKFKDKLIIKKGLEIGEPHLSMNKIEPYKSGHDIDFIIGSVHNLEEEDLTVYMQGKEQIESYTGYFRELLASVSQGDMDVIGHFDLLKRYAFDVNGRYRHSDYEELIHEILKTAISRNIGLEINTSGFRSSSLEIFPSQIILKMYKELGGEILTVGSDSHSANMIGNNIPPVYLMLKQLGFKSVFSYTQRKPSAVDI
;
A
#
# COMPACT_ATOMS: atom_id res chain seq x y z
N MET A 1 17.36 -4.31 -0.34
CA MET A 1 16.06 -3.97 -0.96
C MET A 1 14.94 -4.29 0.00
N LEU A 2 14.00 -3.36 0.22
CA LEU A 2 12.82 -3.54 1.07
C LEU A 2 11.60 -3.82 0.20
N ASP A 3 10.67 -4.68 0.63
CA ASP A 3 9.38 -4.89 0.00
C ASP A 3 8.28 -4.80 1.08
N TYR A 4 7.55 -3.70 1.08
CA TYR A 4 6.65 -3.32 2.17
C TYR A 4 5.17 -3.47 1.84
N HIS A 5 4.85 -4.22 0.74
CA HIS A 5 3.47 -4.54 0.38
C HIS A 5 3.42 -5.92 -0.26
N THR A 6 3.04 -6.91 0.54
CA THR A 6 2.98 -8.31 0.10
C THR A 6 1.87 -9.07 0.83
N HIS A 7 1.23 -10.00 0.10
CA HIS A 7 0.11 -10.81 0.57
C HIS A 7 0.43 -12.30 0.48
N THR A 8 -0.04 -13.04 1.46
CA THR A 8 0.09 -14.50 1.49
C THR A 8 -1.29 -15.16 1.48
N THR A 9 -1.36 -16.48 1.66
CA THR A 9 -2.63 -17.19 1.85
C THR A 9 -3.43 -16.77 3.09
N HIS A 10 -2.93 -15.80 3.89
CA HIS A 10 -3.70 -15.12 4.92
C HIS A 10 -4.61 -14.02 4.37
N SER A 11 -4.36 -13.55 3.13
CA SER A 11 -5.29 -12.71 2.34
C SER A 11 -6.13 -13.61 1.42
N TRP A 12 -7.37 -13.21 1.13
CA TRP A 12 -8.32 -14.02 0.36
C TRP A 12 -7.85 -14.31 -1.07
N ASP A 13 -7.04 -13.43 -1.64
CA ASP A 13 -6.48 -13.49 -3.00
C ASP A 13 -4.99 -13.83 -3.05
N GLY A 14 -4.38 -14.08 -1.90
CA GLY A 14 -2.99 -14.54 -1.81
C GLY A 14 -2.82 -15.99 -2.25
N MET A 15 -1.86 -16.25 -3.14
CA MET A 15 -1.66 -17.55 -3.80
C MET A 15 -0.50 -18.35 -3.24
N SER A 16 0.39 -17.75 -2.46
CA SER A 16 1.58 -18.41 -1.91
C SER A 16 1.59 -18.35 -0.40
N SER A 17 2.12 -19.41 0.21
CA SER A 17 2.36 -19.42 1.66
C SER A 17 3.43 -18.40 2.05
N MET A 18 3.42 -17.96 3.29
CA MET A 18 4.44 -17.04 3.82
C MET A 18 5.86 -17.62 3.69
N ASP A 19 6.01 -18.93 3.84
CA ASP A 19 7.29 -19.63 3.68
C ASP A 19 7.84 -19.53 2.24
N GLU A 20 7.00 -19.76 1.24
CA GLU A 20 7.36 -19.60 -0.19
C GLU A 20 7.70 -18.14 -0.52
N MET A 21 6.94 -17.18 0.03
CA MET A 21 7.22 -15.76 -0.13
C MET A 21 8.58 -15.38 0.46
N CYS A 22 8.91 -15.86 1.66
CA CYS A 22 10.22 -15.64 2.30
C CYS A 22 11.37 -16.25 1.48
N GLN A 23 11.22 -17.46 0.97
CA GLN A 23 12.23 -18.10 0.13
C GLN A 23 12.48 -17.29 -1.14
N SER A 24 11.41 -16.84 -1.80
CA SER A 24 11.51 -15.99 -2.99
C SER A 24 12.17 -14.65 -2.69
N ALA A 25 11.82 -14.01 -1.58
CA ALA A 25 12.42 -12.77 -1.11
C ALA A 25 13.95 -12.88 -0.99
N ILE A 26 14.44 -13.95 -0.35
CA ILE A 26 15.88 -14.21 -0.20
C ILE A 26 16.55 -14.37 -1.56
N VAL A 27 15.98 -15.19 -2.45
CA VAL A 27 16.53 -15.44 -3.79
C VAL A 27 16.62 -14.15 -4.60
N LYS A 28 15.66 -13.26 -4.45
CA LYS A 28 15.59 -11.98 -5.18
C LYS A 28 16.34 -10.82 -4.51
N GLY A 29 17.02 -11.07 -3.38
CA GLY A 29 17.83 -10.09 -2.68
C GLY A 29 17.01 -9.06 -1.90
N VAL A 30 15.78 -9.39 -1.51
CA VAL A 30 15.02 -8.63 -0.53
C VAL A 30 15.64 -8.90 0.84
N SER A 31 16.05 -7.85 1.54
CA SER A 31 16.65 -7.93 2.87
C SER A 31 15.65 -7.78 4.00
N GLU A 32 14.53 -7.10 3.71
CA GLU A 32 13.42 -6.92 4.64
C GLU A 32 12.09 -6.97 3.87
N ILE A 33 11.16 -7.80 4.34
CA ILE A 33 9.81 -7.95 3.80
C ILE A 33 8.78 -7.63 4.87
N CYS A 34 7.74 -6.91 4.49
CA CYS A 34 6.56 -6.70 5.32
C CYS A 34 5.36 -7.41 4.68
N PHE A 35 4.80 -8.38 5.39
CA PHE A 35 3.52 -8.96 5.02
C PHE A 35 2.42 -7.99 5.45
N THR A 36 1.56 -7.58 4.54
CA THR A 36 0.50 -6.59 4.74
C THR A 36 -0.84 -7.17 4.34
N GLU A 37 -1.26 -8.18 5.10
CA GLU A 37 -2.48 -8.91 4.77
C GLU A 37 -3.70 -8.00 4.75
N HIS A 38 -4.62 -8.28 3.84
CA HIS A 38 -5.84 -7.52 3.68
C HIS A 38 -6.72 -7.58 4.93
N LEU A 39 -7.15 -6.41 5.39
CA LEU A 39 -8.17 -6.26 6.42
C LEU A 39 -9.29 -5.37 5.92
N ALA A 40 -10.44 -5.96 5.62
CA ALA A 40 -11.67 -5.24 5.33
C ALA A 40 -12.62 -5.26 6.52
N VAL A 41 -13.27 -4.13 6.79
CA VAL A 41 -14.22 -3.95 7.89
C VAL A 41 -15.66 -3.81 7.41
N ARG A 42 -15.86 -3.77 6.09
CA ARG A 42 -17.15 -3.66 5.43
C ARG A 42 -17.70 -5.05 5.09
N GLU A 43 -18.93 -5.34 5.54
CA GLU A 43 -19.66 -6.52 5.10
C GLU A 43 -19.89 -6.47 3.58
N GLY A 44 -19.65 -7.58 2.90
CA GLY A 44 -19.74 -7.65 1.42
C GLY A 44 -18.40 -7.46 0.70
N ASP A 45 -17.36 -6.96 1.37
CA ASP A 45 -16.01 -7.01 0.83
C ASP A 45 -15.47 -8.45 0.87
N PRO A 46 -14.83 -8.97 -0.19
CA PRO A 46 -14.28 -10.33 -0.21
C PRO A 46 -13.29 -10.62 0.94
N CYS A 47 -12.60 -9.59 1.43
CA CYS A 47 -11.65 -9.71 2.54
C CYS A 47 -12.32 -9.72 3.92
N TYR A 48 -13.64 -9.40 4.00
CA TYR A 48 -14.33 -9.27 5.30
C TYR A 48 -14.32 -10.58 6.08
N GLY A 49 -13.76 -10.53 7.29
CA GLY A 49 -13.68 -11.69 8.17
C GLY A 49 -12.74 -12.82 7.70
N TRP A 50 -11.97 -12.61 6.65
CA TRP A 50 -11.03 -13.61 6.15
C TRP A 50 -9.79 -13.76 7.03
N LEU A 51 -9.19 -12.64 7.48
CA LEU A 51 -7.92 -12.62 8.20
C LEU A 51 -8.06 -13.20 9.62
N ASP A 52 -7.40 -14.34 9.86
CA ASP A 52 -7.17 -14.90 11.19
C ASP A 52 -5.84 -14.37 11.77
N MET A 53 -5.93 -13.42 12.68
CA MET A 53 -4.77 -12.76 13.29
C MET A 53 -3.88 -13.69 14.11
N ASP A 54 -4.44 -14.75 14.70
CA ASP A 54 -3.69 -15.73 15.47
C ASP A 54 -2.90 -16.67 14.57
N ALA A 55 -3.52 -17.17 13.50
CA ALA A 55 -2.86 -17.99 12.49
C ALA A 55 -1.75 -17.18 11.78
N TYR A 56 -2.05 -15.94 11.38
CA TYR A 56 -1.10 -15.01 10.78
C TYR A 56 0.09 -14.74 11.72
N GLY A 57 -0.16 -14.43 12.99
CA GLY A 57 0.89 -14.22 14.00
C GLY A 57 1.78 -15.43 14.22
N LYS A 58 1.22 -16.65 14.19
CA LYS A 58 1.98 -17.91 14.31
C LYS A 58 2.90 -18.12 13.12
N ASP A 59 2.44 -17.86 11.90
CA ASP A 59 3.26 -18.01 10.69
C ASP A 59 4.36 -16.93 10.63
N ILE A 60 4.09 -15.70 11.04
CA ILE A 60 5.11 -14.65 11.21
C ILE A 60 6.22 -15.14 12.18
N ALA A 61 5.85 -15.64 13.35
CA ALA A 61 6.81 -16.11 14.35
C ALA A 61 7.65 -17.30 13.82
N LYS A 62 7.01 -18.24 13.16
CA LYS A 62 7.66 -19.39 12.53
C LYS A 62 8.66 -18.96 11.45
N CYS A 63 8.26 -18.05 10.54
CA CYS A 63 9.14 -17.56 9.47
C CYS A 63 10.26 -16.69 10.02
N ARG A 64 10.00 -15.81 11.00
CA ARG A 64 11.05 -15.05 11.69
C ARG A 64 12.13 -15.96 12.28
N ASN A 65 11.73 -17.06 12.93
CA ASN A 65 12.68 -18.03 13.47
C ASN A 65 13.45 -18.78 12.37
N LYS A 66 12.76 -19.23 11.32
CA LYS A 66 13.36 -20.01 10.22
C LYS A 66 14.36 -19.21 9.40
N PHE A 67 14.09 -17.93 9.15
CA PHE A 67 14.86 -17.09 8.24
C PHE A 67 15.64 -15.97 8.93
N LYS A 68 15.80 -16.01 10.27
CA LYS A 68 16.37 -14.95 11.13
C LYS A 68 17.70 -14.37 10.66
N ASP A 69 18.56 -15.20 10.04
CA ASP A 69 19.90 -14.79 9.60
C ASP A 69 19.94 -14.34 8.12
N LYS A 70 18.80 -14.35 7.42
CA LYS A 70 18.73 -14.12 5.98
C LYS A 70 17.71 -13.05 5.57
N LEU A 71 16.67 -12.86 6.36
CA LEU A 71 15.54 -12.00 6.01
C LEU A 71 14.94 -11.39 7.27
N ILE A 72 14.79 -10.08 7.27
CA ILE A 72 13.99 -9.38 8.29
C ILE A 72 12.52 -9.45 7.87
N ILE A 73 11.66 -9.91 8.77
CA ILE A 73 10.23 -10.08 8.50
C ILE A 73 9.41 -9.18 9.41
N LYS A 74 8.60 -8.33 8.81
CA LYS A 74 7.68 -7.41 9.48
C LYS A 74 6.25 -7.90 9.37
N LYS A 75 5.45 -7.60 10.40
CA LYS A 75 4.03 -7.90 10.46
C LYS A 75 3.24 -6.62 10.21
N GLY A 76 2.54 -6.55 9.10
CA GLY A 76 1.74 -5.40 8.72
C GLY A 76 0.29 -5.76 8.42
N LEU A 77 -0.48 -4.75 8.07
CA LEU A 77 -1.84 -4.85 7.56
C LEU A 77 -2.01 -3.87 6.40
N GLU A 78 -2.78 -4.27 5.41
CA GLU A 78 -3.39 -3.34 4.47
C GLU A 78 -4.88 -3.21 4.79
N ILE A 79 -5.29 -2.01 5.17
CA ILE A 79 -6.66 -1.73 5.64
C ILE A 79 -7.40 -0.96 4.56
N GLY A 80 -8.45 -1.58 4.02
CA GLY A 80 -9.36 -0.92 3.11
C GLY A 80 -10.24 0.09 3.86
N GLU A 81 -10.37 1.30 3.34
CA GLU A 81 -11.19 2.41 3.85
C GLU A 81 -11.07 2.58 5.39
N PRO A 82 -9.87 2.82 5.95
CA PRO A 82 -9.63 2.78 7.41
C PRO A 82 -10.42 3.82 8.21
N HIS A 83 -10.98 4.84 7.57
CA HIS A 83 -11.80 5.87 8.21
C HIS A 83 -13.25 5.43 8.47
N LEU A 84 -13.76 4.43 7.76
CA LEU A 84 -15.17 4.04 7.85
C LEU A 84 -15.52 3.25 9.11
N SER A 85 -14.56 2.55 9.71
CA SER A 85 -14.86 1.63 10.82
C SER A 85 -13.70 1.46 11.79
N MET A 86 -13.16 2.56 12.32
CA MET A 86 -12.02 2.55 13.25
C MET A 86 -12.23 1.64 14.48
N ASN A 87 -13.44 1.57 15.01
CA ASN A 87 -13.80 0.70 16.12
C ASN A 87 -13.75 -0.80 15.75
N LYS A 88 -14.01 -1.16 14.50
CA LYS A 88 -13.90 -2.54 14.01
C LYS A 88 -12.44 -2.93 13.72
N ILE A 89 -11.57 -1.96 13.41
CA ILE A 89 -10.14 -2.17 13.15
C ILE A 89 -9.35 -2.39 14.45
N GLU A 90 -9.74 -1.71 15.51
CA GLU A 90 -9.00 -1.72 16.78
C GLU A 90 -8.73 -3.14 17.36
N PRO A 91 -9.68 -4.09 17.33
CA PRO A 91 -9.41 -5.46 17.79
C PRO A 91 -8.29 -6.18 17.02
N TYR A 92 -8.09 -5.85 15.74
CA TYR A 92 -7.03 -6.44 14.91
C TYR A 92 -5.65 -5.82 15.19
N LYS A 93 -5.58 -4.62 15.76
CA LYS A 93 -4.33 -3.96 16.16
C LYS A 93 -3.98 -4.29 17.60
N SER A 94 -4.95 -4.25 18.48
CA SER A 94 -4.77 -4.39 19.92
C SER A 94 -4.29 -5.80 20.29
N GLY A 95 -3.10 -5.88 20.92
CA GLY A 95 -2.49 -7.16 21.32
C GLY A 95 -1.76 -7.93 20.21
N HIS A 96 -1.62 -7.38 19.03
CA HIS A 96 -1.02 -8.04 17.86
C HIS A 96 0.20 -7.30 17.32
N ASP A 97 1.20 -6.97 18.04
CA ASP A 97 2.52 -6.42 17.64
C ASP A 97 2.65 -6.05 16.14
N ILE A 98 1.83 -5.10 15.66
CA ILE A 98 1.83 -4.67 14.27
C ILE A 98 3.00 -3.71 14.04
N ASP A 99 3.81 -4.01 13.04
CA ASP A 99 4.96 -3.17 12.66
C ASP A 99 4.56 -2.04 11.72
N PHE A 100 3.55 -2.24 10.85
CA PHE A 100 3.24 -1.33 9.76
C PHE A 100 1.78 -1.45 9.30
N ILE A 101 1.18 -0.33 8.91
CA ILE A 101 -0.19 -0.27 8.36
C ILE A 101 -0.22 0.58 7.09
N ILE A 102 -0.72 -0.02 6.01
CA ILE A 102 -1.10 0.66 4.78
C ILE A 102 -2.58 1.01 4.88
N GLY A 103 -2.95 2.25 4.58
CA GLY A 103 -4.34 2.64 4.40
C GLY A 103 -4.67 2.77 2.91
N SER A 104 -5.63 2.03 2.45
CA SER A 104 -6.00 1.90 1.03
C SER A 104 -7.45 2.30 0.77
N VAL A 105 -7.75 2.66 -0.47
CA VAL A 105 -9.11 2.85 -0.97
C VAL A 105 -9.35 1.84 -2.10
N HIS A 106 -10.14 0.81 -1.81
CA HIS A 106 -10.51 -0.25 -2.74
C HIS A 106 -11.97 -0.15 -3.19
N ASN A 107 -12.78 0.53 -2.39
CA ASN A 107 -14.22 0.67 -2.61
C ASN A 107 -14.63 2.14 -2.48
N LEU A 108 -15.67 2.52 -3.24
CA LEU A 108 -16.38 3.79 -3.10
C LEU A 108 -17.89 3.52 -3.09
N GLU A 109 -18.64 4.27 -2.27
CA GLU A 109 -20.10 4.13 -2.21
C GLU A 109 -20.57 2.67 -2.04
N GLU A 110 -19.79 1.89 -1.25
CA GLU A 110 -20.01 0.46 -1.01
C GLU A 110 -19.78 -0.46 -2.24
N GLU A 111 -19.21 0.05 -3.31
CA GLU A 111 -18.91 -0.68 -4.53
C GLU A 111 -17.39 -0.78 -4.77
N ASP A 112 -16.94 -1.89 -5.36
CA ASP A 112 -15.59 -2.02 -5.89
C ASP A 112 -15.30 -0.94 -6.94
N LEU A 113 -14.05 -0.48 -7.04
CA LEU A 113 -13.65 0.59 -7.96
C LEU A 113 -14.04 0.30 -9.41
N THR A 114 -14.04 -0.97 -9.84
CA THR A 114 -14.42 -1.35 -11.20
C THR A 114 -15.92 -1.19 -11.47
N VAL A 115 -16.74 -1.38 -10.44
CA VAL A 115 -18.19 -1.17 -10.49
C VAL A 115 -18.51 0.32 -10.36
N TYR A 116 -17.90 0.98 -9.37
CA TYR A 116 -18.09 2.40 -9.09
C TYR A 116 -17.91 3.30 -10.33
N MET A 117 -16.90 3.02 -11.15
CA MET A 117 -16.59 3.86 -12.33
C MET A 117 -17.51 3.62 -13.53
N GLN A 118 -18.36 2.58 -13.53
CA GLN A 118 -19.22 2.27 -14.65
C GLN A 118 -20.26 3.37 -14.90
N GLY A 119 -20.33 3.84 -16.15
CA GLY A 119 -21.27 4.88 -16.55
C GLY A 119 -20.96 6.29 -16.05
N LYS A 120 -19.84 6.48 -15.32
CA LYS A 120 -19.38 7.80 -14.86
C LYS A 120 -18.29 8.35 -15.80
N GLU A 121 -18.30 9.66 -15.95
CA GLU A 121 -17.20 10.37 -16.64
C GLU A 121 -15.92 10.31 -15.82
N GLN A 122 -14.75 10.40 -16.50
CA GLN A 122 -13.44 10.36 -15.84
C GLN A 122 -13.33 11.36 -14.69
N ILE A 123 -13.80 12.60 -14.91
CA ILE A 123 -13.73 13.66 -13.89
C ILE A 123 -14.56 13.33 -12.64
N GLU A 124 -15.70 12.71 -12.80
CA GLU A 124 -16.54 12.27 -11.70
C GLU A 124 -15.90 11.14 -10.91
N SER A 125 -15.43 10.10 -11.61
CA SER A 125 -14.80 8.92 -11.00
C SER A 125 -13.57 9.29 -10.18
N TYR A 126 -12.64 10.06 -10.74
CA TYR A 126 -11.43 10.46 -10.02
C TYR A 126 -11.70 11.48 -8.92
N THR A 127 -12.65 12.39 -9.09
CA THR A 127 -13.03 13.33 -8.02
C THR A 127 -13.60 12.58 -6.82
N GLY A 128 -14.46 11.58 -7.05
CA GLY A 128 -14.97 10.72 -5.98
C GLY A 128 -13.85 9.95 -5.29
N TYR A 129 -12.97 9.32 -6.08
CA TYR A 129 -11.83 8.56 -5.55
C TYR A 129 -10.91 9.42 -4.66
N PHE A 130 -10.49 10.59 -5.12
CA PHE A 130 -9.60 11.46 -4.34
C PHE A 130 -10.30 12.07 -3.11
N ARG A 131 -11.63 12.29 -3.15
CA ARG A 131 -12.39 12.70 -1.96
C ARG A 131 -12.43 11.60 -0.90
N GLU A 132 -12.63 10.35 -1.33
CA GLU A 132 -12.59 9.20 -0.42
C GLU A 132 -11.18 9.05 0.19
N LEU A 133 -10.13 9.20 -0.63
CA LEU A 133 -8.76 9.17 -0.16
C LEU A 133 -8.47 10.30 0.83
N LEU A 134 -8.98 11.51 0.58
CA LEU A 134 -8.87 12.63 1.53
C LEU A 134 -9.58 12.32 2.85
N ALA A 135 -10.78 11.74 2.81
CA ALA A 135 -11.50 11.33 4.02
C ALA A 135 -10.70 10.25 4.79
N SER A 136 -10.18 9.25 4.07
CA SER A 136 -9.33 8.21 4.62
C SER A 136 -8.09 8.78 5.30
N VAL A 137 -7.36 9.65 4.61
CA VAL A 137 -6.14 10.29 5.16
C VAL A 137 -6.45 11.24 6.31
N SER A 138 -7.61 11.88 6.32
CA SER A 138 -8.00 12.83 7.37
C SER A 138 -8.37 12.15 8.69
N GLN A 139 -8.95 10.95 8.65
CA GLN A 139 -9.56 10.30 9.80
C GLN A 139 -8.98 8.92 10.11
N GLY A 140 -8.53 8.17 9.09
CA GLY A 140 -8.03 6.80 9.24
C GLY A 140 -6.72 6.72 10.02
N ASP A 141 -6.45 5.55 10.60
CA ASP A 141 -5.20 5.23 11.27
C ASP A 141 -4.32 4.39 10.33
N MET A 142 -3.27 4.97 9.80
CA MET A 142 -2.33 4.36 8.87
C MET A 142 -0.95 4.99 9.00
N ASP A 143 0.07 4.27 8.53
CA ASP A 143 1.45 4.77 8.47
C ASP A 143 1.78 5.37 7.09
N VAL A 144 1.21 4.79 6.04
CA VAL A 144 1.34 5.30 4.67
C VAL A 144 0.02 5.15 3.91
N ILE A 145 -0.16 5.98 2.89
CA ILE A 145 -1.21 5.82 1.88
C ILE A 145 -0.74 4.75 0.89
N GLY A 146 -1.51 3.68 0.74
CA GLY A 146 -1.31 2.65 -0.29
C GLY A 146 -1.65 3.17 -1.68
N HIS A 147 -0.98 2.68 -2.70
CA HIS A 147 -1.26 2.91 -4.13
C HIS A 147 -2.14 4.13 -4.44
N PHE A 148 -1.69 5.31 -4.06
CA PHE A 148 -2.39 6.61 -3.98
C PHE A 148 -3.40 6.90 -5.11
N ASP A 149 -3.09 6.56 -6.35
CA ASP A 149 -3.94 6.78 -7.53
C ASP A 149 -4.36 5.45 -8.19
N LEU A 150 -4.74 4.47 -7.36
CA LEU A 150 -5.10 3.10 -7.76
C LEU A 150 -6.18 3.05 -8.83
N LEU A 151 -7.13 3.99 -8.82
CA LEU A 151 -8.23 4.00 -9.80
C LEU A 151 -7.72 3.92 -11.24
N LYS A 152 -6.52 4.45 -11.54
CA LYS A 152 -5.94 4.38 -12.89
C LYS A 152 -5.64 2.94 -13.36
N ARG A 153 -5.51 1.95 -12.44
CA ARG A 153 -5.39 0.53 -12.79
C ARG A 153 -6.57 0.07 -13.64
N TYR A 154 -7.76 0.53 -13.31
CA TYR A 154 -9.02 0.12 -13.90
C TYR A 154 -9.52 1.13 -14.95
N ALA A 155 -9.37 2.41 -14.68
CA ALA A 155 -9.90 3.47 -15.52
C ALA A 155 -9.07 3.70 -16.81
N PHE A 156 -7.80 3.29 -16.84
CA PHE A 156 -6.91 3.57 -17.97
C PHE A 156 -7.43 3.00 -19.30
N ASP A 157 -7.91 1.77 -19.30
CA ASP A 157 -8.42 1.11 -20.52
C ASP A 157 -9.75 1.69 -21.01
N VAL A 158 -10.53 2.30 -20.12
CA VAL A 158 -11.86 2.87 -20.43
C VAL A 158 -11.74 4.36 -20.76
N ASN A 159 -11.01 5.12 -19.95
CA ASN A 159 -11.02 6.57 -19.95
C ASN A 159 -9.64 7.17 -20.34
N GLY A 160 -8.63 6.32 -20.56
CA GLY A 160 -7.27 6.77 -20.80
C GLY A 160 -6.59 7.35 -19.56
N ARG A 161 -5.50 8.07 -19.80
CA ARG A 161 -4.71 8.70 -18.74
C ARG A 161 -5.45 9.93 -18.19
N TYR A 162 -5.58 10.05 -16.88
CA TYR A 162 -6.12 11.26 -16.27
C TYR A 162 -5.06 12.39 -16.24
N ARG A 163 -5.52 13.63 -16.27
CA ARG A 163 -4.66 14.81 -16.17
C ARG A 163 -4.61 15.26 -14.72
N HIS A 164 -3.42 15.29 -14.13
CA HIS A 164 -3.21 15.71 -12.74
C HIS A 164 -3.73 17.12 -12.45
N SER A 165 -3.60 18.04 -13.44
CA SER A 165 -4.10 19.42 -13.31
C SER A 165 -5.59 19.54 -13.04
N ASP A 166 -6.38 18.52 -13.41
CA ASP A 166 -7.82 18.54 -13.21
C ASP A 166 -8.19 18.23 -11.74
N TYR A 167 -7.23 17.70 -10.97
CA TYR A 167 -7.40 17.29 -9.57
C TYR A 167 -6.31 17.88 -8.64
N GLU A 168 -5.54 18.86 -9.12
CA GLU A 168 -4.34 19.37 -8.45
C GLU A 168 -4.62 19.86 -7.04
N GLU A 169 -5.69 20.64 -6.85
CA GLU A 169 -6.07 21.16 -5.54
C GLU A 169 -6.37 20.04 -4.54
N LEU A 170 -7.12 19.03 -4.98
CA LEU A 170 -7.52 17.89 -4.14
C LEU A 170 -6.32 16.99 -3.80
N ILE A 171 -5.47 16.68 -4.80
CA ILE A 171 -4.22 15.93 -4.57
C ILE A 171 -3.31 16.69 -3.58
N HIS A 172 -3.19 18.00 -3.75
CA HIS A 172 -2.39 18.84 -2.88
C HIS A 172 -2.93 18.85 -1.43
N GLU A 173 -4.25 18.90 -1.25
CA GLU A 173 -4.88 18.83 0.06
C GLU A 173 -4.63 17.45 0.73
N ILE A 174 -4.75 16.35 -0.01
CA ILE A 174 -4.44 15.00 0.49
C ILE A 174 -2.99 14.94 0.96
N LEU A 175 -2.03 15.40 0.15
CA LEU A 175 -0.61 15.35 0.46
C LEU A 175 -0.27 16.21 1.69
N LYS A 176 -0.83 17.41 1.80
CA LYS A 176 -0.65 18.28 2.99
C LYS A 176 -1.22 17.63 4.25
N THR A 177 -2.41 17.04 4.14
CA THR A 177 -3.04 16.34 5.25
C THR A 177 -2.18 15.16 5.71
N ALA A 178 -1.68 14.35 4.77
CA ALA A 178 -0.78 13.24 5.06
C ALA A 178 0.48 13.72 5.80
N ILE A 179 1.18 14.73 5.25
CA ILE A 179 2.40 15.28 5.85
C ILE A 179 2.13 15.81 7.27
N SER A 180 1.04 16.55 7.47
CA SER A 180 0.69 17.12 8.79
C SER A 180 0.39 16.05 9.84
N ARG A 181 -0.02 14.86 9.41
CA ARG A 181 -0.30 13.68 10.25
C ARG A 181 0.86 12.70 10.35
N ASN A 182 2.04 13.00 9.76
CA ASN A 182 3.17 12.09 9.63
C ASN A 182 2.83 10.77 8.91
N ILE A 183 1.86 10.81 7.99
CA ILE A 183 1.51 9.70 7.11
C ILE A 183 2.39 9.81 5.85
N GLY A 184 3.09 8.73 5.51
CA GLY A 184 3.92 8.64 4.31
C GLY A 184 3.13 8.24 3.06
N LEU A 185 3.88 8.04 1.96
CA LEU A 185 3.35 7.45 0.73
C LEU A 185 4.01 6.09 0.47
N GLU A 186 3.23 5.15 0.04
CA GLU A 186 3.75 3.97 -0.64
C GLU A 186 4.08 4.29 -2.10
N ILE A 187 5.19 3.75 -2.61
CA ILE A 187 5.42 3.58 -4.03
C ILE A 187 5.12 2.12 -4.38
N ASN A 188 3.96 1.91 -4.99
CA ASN A 188 3.48 0.59 -5.36
C ASN A 188 3.88 0.26 -6.80
N THR A 189 4.67 -0.80 -6.97
CA THR A 189 5.22 -1.17 -8.28
C THR A 189 4.28 -2.06 -9.09
N SER A 190 3.14 -2.49 -8.52
CA SER A 190 2.16 -3.30 -9.25
C SER A 190 1.56 -2.57 -10.43
N GLY A 191 1.59 -1.24 -10.42
CA GLY A 191 1.14 -0.43 -11.54
C GLY A 191 1.87 -0.73 -12.85
N PHE A 192 3.12 -1.17 -12.81
CA PHE A 192 3.83 -1.66 -14.01
C PHE A 192 3.24 -2.95 -14.60
N ARG A 193 2.39 -3.64 -13.85
CA ARG A 193 1.66 -4.84 -14.32
C ARG A 193 0.24 -4.52 -14.81
N SER A 194 -0.18 -3.26 -14.74
CA SER A 194 -1.46 -2.77 -15.28
C SER A 194 -1.26 -2.12 -16.64
N SER A 195 -2.35 -1.86 -17.35
CA SER A 195 -2.35 -1.17 -18.65
C SER A 195 -1.76 0.23 -18.58
N SER A 196 -1.79 0.87 -17.40
CA SER A 196 -1.19 2.20 -17.21
C SER A 196 0.34 2.20 -17.30
N LEU A 197 1.00 1.06 -17.05
CA LEU A 197 2.46 0.88 -17.02
C LEU A 197 3.20 1.93 -16.18
N GLU A 198 2.58 2.37 -15.09
CA GLU A 198 3.10 3.38 -14.16
C GLU A 198 3.02 2.89 -12.71
N ILE A 199 3.92 3.38 -11.87
CA ILE A 199 3.82 3.20 -10.42
C ILE A 199 2.58 3.90 -9.84
N PHE A 200 2.17 3.51 -8.65
CA PHE A 200 1.22 4.24 -7.81
C PHE A 200 1.96 4.82 -6.59
N PRO A 201 1.94 6.14 -6.37
CA PRO A 201 1.44 7.21 -7.24
C PRO A 201 2.34 7.47 -8.45
N SER A 202 1.79 8.22 -9.41
CA SER A 202 2.57 8.73 -10.53
C SER A 202 3.74 9.64 -10.07
N GLN A 203 4.78 9.76 -10.88
CA GLN A 203 5.95 10.61 -10.56
C GLN A 203 5.59 12.08 -10.33
N ILE A 204 4.50 12.58 -10.92
CA ILE A 204 4.04 13.96 -10.71
C ILE A 204 3.62 14.14 -9.25
N ILE A 205 2.87 13.21 -8.71
CA ILE A 205 2.44 13.24 -7.30
C ILE A 205 3.64 13.13 -6.35
N LEU A 206 4.64 12.29 -6.67
CA LEU A 206 5.87 12.20 -5.88
C LEU A 206 6.66 13.52 -5.87
N LYS A 207 6.72 14.24 -7.00
CA LYS A 207 7.34 15.57 -7.05
C LYS A 207 6.58 16.55 -6.17
N MET A 208 5.24 16.62 -6.30
CA MET A 208 4.40 17.46 -5.44
C MET A 208 4.60 17.15 -3.95
N TYR A 209 4.63 15.86 -3.58
CA TYR A 209 4.86 15.41 -2.21
C TYR A 209 6.20 15.94 -1.67
N LYS A 210 7.28 15.82 -2.48
CA LYS A 210 8.60 16.32 -2.11
C LYS A 210 8.63 17.84 -1.98
N GLU A 211 8.03 18.58 -2.92
CA GLU A 211 7.95 20.05 -2.90
C GLU A 211 7.21 20.57 -1.66
N LEU A 212 6.23 19.80 -1.16
CA LEU A 212 5.51 20.06 0.09
C LEU A 212 6.29 19.68 1.36
N GLY A 213 7.50 19.11 1.22
CA GLY A 213 8.33 18.69 2.34
C GLY A 213 8.06 17.26 2.83
N GLY A 214 7.36 16.45 2.04
CA GLY A 214 7.15 15.03 2.36
C GLY A 214 8.42 14.22 2.17
N GLU A 215 8.72 13.35 3.13
CA GLU A 215 9.95 12.54 3.16
C GLU A 215 9.70 11.04 3.35
N ILE A 216 8.63 10.67 4.02
CA ILE A 216 8.35 9.27 4.38
C ILE A 216 7.82 8.51 3.16
N LEU A 217 8.64 7.60 2.65
CA LEU A 217 8.28 6.73 1.52
C LEU A 217 8.54 5.27 1.86
N THR A 218 7.61 4.38 1.52
CA THR A 218 7.85 2.94 1.44
C THR A 218 7.77 2.48 -0.02
N VAL A 219 8.32 1.32 -0.32
CA VAL A 219 8.20 0.70 -1.65
C VAL A 219 7.62 -0.69 -1.49
N GLY A 220 6.58 -1.00 -2.22
CA GLY A 220 5.91 -2.28 -2.20
C GLY A 220 5.70 -2.88 -3.59
N SER A 221 5.84 -4.20 -3.70
CA SER A 221 5.56 -4.91 -4.95
C SER A 221 4.08 -5.26 -5.12
N ASP A 222 3.31 -5.22 -4.06
CA ASP A 222 1.91 -5.64 -4.02
C ASP A 222 1.78 -7.07 -4.56
N SER A 223 2.66 -7.94 -4.03
CA SER A 223 2.81 -9.32 -4.48
C SER A 223 1.82 -10.23 -3.79
N HIS A 224 1.00 -10.93 -4.59
CA HIS A 224 0.07 -11.97 -4.13
C HIS A 224 0.61 -13.39 -4.40
N SER A 225 1.82 -13.50 -4.93
CA SER A 225 2.50 -14.77 -5.18
C SER A 225 4.01 -14.62 -5.13
N ALA A 226 4.71 -15.71 -4.79
CA ALA A 226 6.15 -15.74 -4.59
C ALA A 226 6.96 -15.25 -5.80
N ASN A 227 6.47 -15.48 -7.03
CA ASN A 227 7.14 -15.04 -8.24
C ASN A 227 7.10 -13.51 -8.46
N MET A 228 6.23 -12.77 -7.75
CA MET A 228 6.07 -11.32 -7.87
C MET A 228 6.86 -10.52 -6.83
N ILE A 229 7.39 -11.15 -5.78
CA ILE A 229 8.17 -10.49 -4.72
C ILE A 229 9.29 -9.62 -5.32
N GLY A 230 9.42 -8.39 -4.82
CA GLY A 230 10.47 -7.45 -5.22
C GLY A 230 10.37 -6.94 -6.66
N ASN A 231 9.29 -7.26 -7.38
CA ASN A 231 9.15 -6.92 -8.79
C ASN A 231 9.20 -5.40 -9.00
N ASN A 232 10.08 -4.96 -9.92
CA ASN A 232 10.31 -3.57 -10.29
C ASN A 232 10.78 -2.62 -9.15
N ILE A 233 11.18 -3.11 -7.97
CA ILE A 233 11.68 -2.27 -6.87
C ILE A 233 13.05 -1.63 -7.22
N PRO A 234 14.06 -2.35 -7.77
CA PRO A 234 15.34 -1.74 -8.07
C PRO A 234 15.29 -0.52 -9.00
N PRO A 235 14.55 -0.52 -10.12
CA PRO A 235 14.41 0.68 -10.96
C PRO A 235 13.69 1.82 -10.25
N VAL A 236 12.77 1.54 -9.33
CA VAL A 236 12.10 2.56 -8.51
C VAL A 236 13.09 3.27 -7.59
N TYR A 237 14.03 2.57 -6.97
CA TYR A 237 15.08 3.21 -6.17
C TYR A 237 15.93 4.20 -7.00
N LEU A 238 16.27 3.85 -8.23
CA LEU A 238 17.00 4.76 -9.14
C LEU A 238 16.16 5.99 -9.47
N MET A 239 14.87 5.82 -9.74
CA MET A 239 13.94 6.91 -9.98
C MET A 239 13.83 7.84 -8.76
N LEU A 240 13.69 7.29 -7.55
CA LEU A 240 13.62 8.07 -6.31
C LEU A 240 14.88 8.94 -6.10
N LYS A 241 16.08 8.39 -6.37
CA LYS A 241 17.32 9.15 -6.34
C LYS A 241 17.29 10.31 -7.35
N GLN A 242 16.80 10.08 -8.56
CA GLN A 242 16.66 11.13 -9.58
C GLN A 242 15.67 12.22 -9.16
N LEU A 243 14.61 11.87 -8.44
CA LEU A 243 13.68 12.80 -7.82
C LEU A 243 14.26 13.49 -6.58
N GLY A 244 15.46 13.08 -6.14
CA GLY A 244 16.20 13.66 -5.01
C GLY A 244 15.76 13.13 -3.64
N PHE A 245 15.06 12.01 -3.55
CA PHE A 245 14.89 11.29 -2.31
C PHE A 245 16.17 10.55 -1.95
N LYS A 246 16.49 10.49 -0.66
CA LYS A 246 17.73 9.86 -0.17
C LYS A 246 17.47 8.53 0.52
N SER A 247 16.26 8.30 1.00
CA SER A 247 15.91 7.16 1.81
C SER A 247 14.50 6.67 1.49
N VAL A 248 14.27 5.39 1.77
CA VAL A 248 12.96 4.79 1.99
C VAL A 248 12.85 4.41 3.46
N PHE A 249 11.67 4.06 3.95
CA PHE A 249 11.48 3.83 5.38
C PHE A 249 11.13 2.38 5.68
N SER A 250 11.77 1.86 6.72
CA SER A 250 11.44 0.63 7.43
C SER A 250 10.61 0.98 8.65
N TYR A 251 9.77 0.06 9.10
CA TYR A 251 8.91 0.27 10.26
C TYR A 251 9.12 -0.82 11.33
N THR A 252 9.03 -0.43 12.59
CA THR A 252 8.97 -1.33 13.74
C THR A 252 8.00 -0.76 14.76
N GLN A 253 6.95 -1.52 15.09
CA GLN A 253 5.89 -1.06 15.99
C GLN A 253 5.35 0.32 15.59
N ARG A 254 5.05 0.48 14.31
CA ARG A 254 4.50 1.72 13.72
C ARG A 254 5.46 2.93 13.75
N LYS A 255 6.74 2.72 14.03
CA LYS A 255 7.74 3.80 14.06
C LYS A 255 8.63 3.71 12.82
N PRO A 256 8.68 4.79 12.00
CA PRO A 256 9.51 4.82 10.79
C PRO A 256 11.00 4.98 11.14
N SER A 257 11.84 4.34 10.34
CA SER A 257 13.30 4.49 10.36
C SER A 257 13.82 4.60 8.94
N ALA A 258 14.60 5.64 8.64
CA ALA A 258 15.14 5.87 7.31
C ALA A 258 16.19 4.81 6.94
N VAL A 259 16.12 4.31 5.71
CA VAL A 259 17.07 3.39 5.10
C VAL A 259 17.55 4.02 3.79
N ASP A 260 18.83 4.27 3.67
CA ASP A 260 19.43 4.90 2.48
C ASP A 260 19.27 4.02 1.24
N ILE A 261 19.00 4.67 0.10
CA ILE A 261 18.80 4.01 -1.20
C ILE A 261 19.89 4.31 -2.18
#